data_432f6179caa0dd71f91e3652fec01918
#
_entry.id   432f6179caa0dd71f91e3652fec01918
#
_cell.length_a   1.000
_cell.length_b   1.000
_cell.length_c   1.000
_cell.angle_alpha   90.00
_cell.angle_beta   90.00
_cell.angle_gamma   90.00
#
_symmetry.space_group_name_H-M   'P 1'
#
loop_
_entity.id
_entity.type
_entity.pdbx_description
1 polymer ?
#
loop_
_entity_poly.entity_id
_entity_poly.type
_entity_poly.pdbx_seq_one_letter_code
_entity_poly.pdbx_strand_id
1 'polypeptide(L)'
;MAHIFHFILAMVVVAVLALLASKNRKQIRIRYVIQLLVIEVLLAWFFLNSEAGLGFVRAFAGFFDTLLKYAAEGTNFVFGGMNDKGMAFFFLNVLCPIVFISALIGILQHFRVLPLVIRAIGTVLSKINGMGKLESFNAVSSLVLGQSENFIAYKDILGKMSHNRMYTMADTAMSTVSMSIVGAYMTMLQPKYVVAALILNMFSTFIVLSIINPYKVEQEDDLQLKSTHEGQSFFEMLGEYIIAGFRVAIIVAAMLIGFIALISAINALFTSIFGISFQGVLGYLFY
;
A
#
# COMPACT_ATOMS: atom_id res chain seq x y z
N MET A 1 -19.21 -23.94 5.86
CA MET A 1 -18.10 -24.74 6.40
C MET A 1 -16.87 -24.71 5.48
N ALA A 2 -17.02 -24.85 4.18
CA ALA A 2 -15.91 -24.81 3.22
C ALA A 2 -15.04 -23.54 3.32
N HIS A 3 -15.63 -22.35 3.40
CA HIS A 3 -14.89 -21.09 3.51
C HIS A 3 -14.02 -20.97 4.76
N ILE A 4 -14.49 -21.50 5.90
CA ILE A 4 -13.72 -21.51 7.15
C ILE A 4 -12.52 -22.44 7.02
N PHE A 5 -12.73 -23.61 6.40
CA PHE A 5 -11.66 -24.57 6.15
C PHE A 5 -10.57 -23.99 5.25
N HIS A 6 -10.94 -23.34 4.12
CA HIS A 6 -10.00 -22.69 3.23
C HIS A 6 -9.25 -21.56 3.92
N PHE A 7 -9.92 -20.75 4.74
CA PHE A 7 -9.28 -19.69 5.52
C PHE A 7 -8.23 -20.26 6.50
N ILE A 8 -8.57 -21.31 7.26
CA ILE A 8 -7.63 -21.95 8.17
C ILE A 8 -6.46 -22.57 7.41
N LEU A 9 -6.73 -23.23 6.28
CA LEU A 9 -5.69 -23.82 5.45
C LEU A 9 -4.73 -22.75 4.92
N ALA A 10 -5.24 -21.64 4.38
CA ALA A 10 -4.44 -20.52 3.91
C ALA A 10 -3.56 -19.94 5.02
N MET A 11 -4.14 -19.75 6.23
CA MET A 11 -3.38 -19.28 7.38
C MET A 11 -2.26 -20.24 7.79
N VAL A 12 -2.52 -21.54 7.78
CA VAL A 12 -1.50 -22.56 8.09
C VAL A 12 -0.39 -22.53 7.05
N VAL A 13 -0.72 -22.45 5.76
CA VAL A 13 0.28 -22.37 4.67
C VAL A 13 1.15 -21.14 4.83
N VAL A 14 0.56 -19.95 5.03
CA VAL A 14 1.30 -18.71 5.24
C VAL A 14 2.18 -18.78 6.50
N ALA A 15 1.65 -19.31 7.60
CA ALA A 15 2.41 -19.47 8.83
C ALA A 15 3.61 -20.42 8.66
N VAL A 16 3.42 -21.53 7.96
CA VAL A 16 4.50 -22.49 7.67
C VAL A 16 5.58 -21.84 6.80
N LEU A 17 5.19 -21.15 5.72
CA LEU A 17 6.14 -20.44 4.86
C LEU A 17 6.90 -19.34 5.62
N ALA A 18 6.21 -18.57 6.45
CA ALA A 18 6.82 -17.53 7.29
C ALA A 18 7.78 -18.14 8.32
N LEU A 19 7.43 -19.27 8.93
CA LEU A 19 8.31 -19.99 9.86
C LEU A 19 9.54 -20.59 9.16
N LEU A 20 9.42 -21.05 7.92
CA LEU A 20 10.56 -21.53 7.13
C LEU A 20 11.51 -20.39 6.80
N ALA A 21 10.98 -19.21 6.45
CA ALA A 21 11.76 -18.00 6.15
C ALA A 21 12.25 -17.27 7.40
N SER A 22 11.83 -17.65 8.61
CA SER A 22 12.13 -16.94 9.85
C SER A 22 13.61 -16.96 10.20
N LYS A 23 14.19 -15.77 10.41
CA LYS A 23 15.59 -15.61 10.82
C LYS A 23 15.88 -16.11 12.23
N ASN A 24 14.91 -15.99 13.15
CA ASN A 24 15.08 -16.42 14.55
C ASN A 24 13.76 -16.87 15.18
N ARG A 25 13.42 -18.15 15.00
CA ARG A 25 12.18 -18.76 15.51
C ARG A 25 12.00 -18.63 17.02
N LYS A 26 13.09 -18.53 17.80
CA LYS A 26 13.02 -18.43 19.26
C LYS A 26 12.60 -17.05 19.77
N GLN A 27 12.71 -16.02 18.93
CA GLN A 27 12.34 -14.64 19.29
C GLN A 27 10.95 -14.25 18.82
N ILE A 28 10.19 -15.16 18.18
CA ILE A 28 8.84 -14.90 17.72
C ILE A 28 7.94 -14.59 18.94
N ARG A 29 7.33 -13.42 18.92
CA ARG A 29 6.44 -12.95 19.98
C ARG A 29 5.00 -13.31 19.64
N ILE A 30 4.64 -14.57 19.89
CA ILE A 30 3.32 -15.15 19.54
C ILE A 30 2.15 -14.29 20.05
N ARG A 31 2.30 -13.63 21.20
CA ARG A 31 1.29 -12.70 21.75
C ARG A 31 0.91 -11.61 20.74
N TYR A 32 1.90 -10.95 20.13
CA TYR A 32 1.62 -9.87 19.15
C TYR A 32 1.06 -10.42 17.84
N VAL A 33 1.50 -11.59 17.40
CA VAL A 33 0.95 -12.28 16.22
C VAL A 33 -0.55 -12.55 16.41
N ILE A 34 -0.93 -13.14 17.55
CA ILE A 34 -2.34 -13.42 17.86
C ILE A 34 -3.13 -12.11 18.02
N GLN A 35 -2.57 -11.13 18.73
CA GLN A 35 -3.21 -9.83 18.93
C GLN A 35 -3.50 -9.13 17.59
N LEU A 36 -2.52 -9.07 16.68
CA LEU A 36 -2.67 -8.48 15.37
C LEU A 36 -3.69 -9.23 14.50
N LEU A 37 -3.68 -10.57 14.56
CA LEU A 37 -4.64 -11.40 13.84
C LEU A 37 -6.08 -11.14 14.31
N VAL A 38 -6.29 -11.08 15.64
CA VAL A 38 -7.61 -10.77 16.20
C VAL A 38 -8.07 -9.38 15.76
N ILE A 39 -7.18 -8.39 15.80
CA ILE A 39 -7.49 -7.04 15.36
C ILE A 39 -7.82 -7.02 13.85
N GLU A 40 -7.05 -7.73 13.04
CA GLU A 40 -7.28 -7.82 11.58
C GLU A 40 -8.64 -8.43 11.27
N VAL A 41 -9.02 -9.53 11.93
CA VAL A 41 -10.33 -10.16 11.75
C VAL A 41 -11.46 -9.22 12.20
N LEU A 42 -11.29 -8.53 13.35
CA LEU A 42 -12.28 -7.56 13.83
C LEU A 42 -12.43 -6.37 12.88
N LEU A 43 -11.32 -5.87 12.34
CA LEU A 43 -11.34 -4.78 11.33
C LEU A 43 -11.98 -5.24 10.02
N ALA A 44 -11.68 -6.47 9.55
CA ALA A 44 -12.32 -7.04 8.37
C ALA A 44 -13.83 -7.13 8.55
N TRP A 45 -14.28 -7.65 9.70
CA TRP A 45 -15.71 -7.70 10.02
C TRP A 45 -16.31 -6.28 10.09
N PHE A 46 -15.63 -5.34 10.75
CA PHE A 46 -16.08 -3.96 10.89
C PHE A 46 -16.27 -3.29 9.52
N PHE A 47 -15.26 -3.31 8.65
CA PHE A 47 -15.32 -2.64 7.35
C PHE A 47 -16.28 -3.30 6.36
N LEU A 48 -16.47 -4.61 6.43
CA LEU A 48 -17.25 -5.35 5.44
C LEU A 48 -18.70 -5.62 5.86
N ASN A 49 -19.00 -5.63 7.19
CA ASN A 49 -20.29 -6.08 7.68
C ASN A 49 -20.98 -5.10 8.63
N SER A 50 -20.26 -4.19 9.34
CA SER A 50 -20.92 -3.26 10.25
C SER A 50 -21.46 -2.02 9.51
N GLU A 51 -22.59 -1.49 9.95
CA GLU A 51 -23.16 -0.27 9.37
C GLU A 51 -22.22 0.94 9.50
N ALA A 52 -21.53 1.08 10.64
CA ALA A 52 -20.56 2.13 10.88
C ALA A 52 -19.33 2.00 9.98
N GLY A 53 -18.79 0.78 9.81
CA GLY A 53 -17.68 0.50 8.92
C GLY A 53 -18.05 0.74 7.45
N LEU A 54 -19.21 0.27 7.02
CA LEU A 54 -19.72 0.55 5.67
C LEU A 54 -20.00 2.05 5.47
N GLY A 55 -20.44 2.76 6.51
CA GLY A 55 -20.59 4.23 6.50
C GLY A 55 -19.25 4.93 6.28
N PHE A 56 -18.20 4.53 7.02
CA PHE A 56 -16.85 5.03 6.83
C PHE A 56 -16.33 4.77 5.41
N VAL A 57 -16.48 3.55 4.92
CA VAL A 57 -16.06 3.17 3.56
C VAL A 57 -16.76 4.00 2.50
N ARG A 58 -18.08 4.22 2.63
CA ARG A 58 -18.86 5.07 1.70
C ARG A 58 -18.38 6.52 1.73
N ALA A 59 -18.12 7.07 2.92
CA ALA A 59 -17.61 8.45 3.06
C ALA A 59 -16.23 8.59 2.41
N PHE A 60 -15.34 7.63 2.66
CA PHE A 60 -14.00 7.60 2.07
C PHE A 60 -14.06 7.45 0.54
N ALA A 61 -14.90 6.53 0.03
CA ALA A 61 -15.09 6.35 -1.41
C ALA A 61 -15.68 7.61 -2.07
N GLY A 62 -16.69 8.25 -1.44
CA GLY A 62 -17.29 9.49 -1.93
C GLY A 62 -16.30 10.66 -1.96
N PHE A 63 -15.40 10.73 -0.97
CA PHE A 63 -14.30 11.69 -0.97
C PHE A 63 -13.37 11.46 -2.17
N PHE A 64 -12.94 10.21 -2.41
CA PHE A 64 -12.10 9.88 -3.57
C PHE A 64 -12.82 10.11 -4.91
N ASP A 65 -14.11 9.79 -5.02
CA ASP A 65 -14.90 10.09 -6.22
C ASP A 65 -14.90 11.58 -6.56
N THR A 66 -15.01 12.43 -5.53
CA THR A 66 -14.91 13.87 -5.70
C THR A 66 -13.52 14.31 -6.18
N LEU A 67 -12.45 13.74 -5.61
CA LEU A 67 -11.07 14.02 -6.05
C LEU A 67 -10.85 13.57 -7.50
N LEU A 68 -11.39 12.41 -7.88
CA LEU A 68 -11.28 11.90 -9.25
C LEU A 68 -12.00 12.80 -10.26
N LYS A 69 -13.12 13.43 -9.89
CA LYS A 69 -13.80 14.42 -10.74
C LYS A 69 -12.93 15.65 -11.00
N TYR A 70 -12.27 16.19 -9.96
CA TYR A 70 -11.33 17.30 -10.14
C TYR A 70 -10.12 16.89 -10.99
N ALA A 71 -9.60 15.69 -10.80
CA ALA A 71 -8.52 15.16 -11.62
C ALA A 71 -8.93 15.02 -13.10
N ALA A 72 -10.19 14.61 -13.36
CA ALA A 72 -10.73 14.48 -14.71
C ALA A 72 -10.82 15.84 -15.43
N GLU A 73 -11.15 16.93 -14.71
CA GLU A 73 -11.16 18.28 -15.30
C GLU A 73 -9.76 18.65 -15.83
N GLY A 74 -8.70 18.43 -15.03
CA GLY A 74 -7.32 18.67 -15.46
C GLY A 74 -6.90 17.78 -16.63
N THR A 75 -7.28 16.50 -16.59
CA THR A 75 -7.01 15.54 -17.67
C THR A 75 -7.71 15.95 -18.97
N ASN A 76 -8.99 16.34 -18.91
CA ASN A 76 -9.76 16.78 -20.06
C ASN A 76 -9.21 18.08 -20.65
N PHE A 77 -8.73 19.00 -19.83
CA PHE A 77 -8.08 20.21 -20.30
C PHE A 77 -6.84 19.92 -21.15
N VAL A 78 -5.99 18.99 -20.70
CA VAL A 78 -4.73 18.64 -21.41
C VAL A 78 -4.99 17.80 -22.64
N PHE A 79 -5.89 16.83 -22.57
CA PHE A 79 -6.12 15.85 -23.64
C PHE A 79 -7.36 16.12 -24.51
N GLY A 80 -8.01 17.30 -24.37
CA GLY A 80 -8.98 17.82 -25.30
C GLY A 80 -10.18 16.92 -25.58
N GLY A 81 -10.82 16.34 -24.54
CA GLY A 81 -12.02 15.51 -24.69
C GLY A 81 -11.76 14.11 -25.26
N MET A 82 -10.51 13.65 -25.35
CA MET A 82 -10.19 12.26 -25.70
C MET A 82 -10.80 11.28 -24.69
N ASN A 83 -10.90 11.70 -23.44
CA ASN A 83 -11.51 10.95 -22.37
C ASN A 83 -13.01 10.72 -22.60
N ASP A 84 -13.74 11.74 -23.03
CA ASP A 84 -15.18 11.65 -23.28
C ASP A 84 -15.51 10.70 -24.44
N LYS A 85 -14.56 10.49 -25.35
CA LYS A 85 -14.65 9.53 -26.46
C LYS A 85 -14.22 8.11 -26.08
N GLY A 86 -13.90 7.87 -24.81
CA GLY A 86 -13.41 6.58 -24.33
C GLY A 86 -12.03 6.16 -24.88
N MET A 87 -11.29 7.09 -25.49
CA MET A 87 -9.96 6.82 -26.00
C MET A 87 -8.96 6.75 -24.84
N ALA A 88 -8.06 5.76 -24.88
CA ALA A 88 -7.06 5.54 -23.86
C ALA A 88 -7.63 5.56 -22.41
N PHE A 89 -8.82 5.00 -22.23
CA PHE A 89 -9.61 5.07 -20.99
C PHE A 89 -8.78 4.79 -19.74
N PHE A 90 -7.99 3.70 -19.74
CA PHE A 90 -7.18 3.32 -18.59
C PHE A 90 -6.13 4.38 -18.24
N PHE A 91 -5.43 4.93 -19.23
CA PHE A 91 -4.41 5.95 -19.00
C PHE A 91 -5.03 7.25 -18.48
N LEU A 92 -6.09 7.72 -19.12
CA LEU A 92 -6.69 9.03 -18.83
C LEU A 92 -7.52 9.02 -17.53
N ASN A 93 -8.31 7.95 -17.28
CA ASN A 93 -9.22 7.91 -16.12
C ASN A 93 -8.62 7.22 -14.89
N VAL A 94 -7.59 6.35 -15.09
CA VAL A 94 -7.03 5.57 -13.99
C VAL A 94 -5.65 6.10 -13.60
N LEU A 95 -4.77 6.37 -14.57
CA LEU A 95 -3.40 6.75 -14.27
C LEU A 95 -3.20 8.27 -14.14
N CYS A 96 -3.81 9.09 -14.99
CA CYS A 96 -3.69 10.55 -14.90
C CYS A 96 -4.14 11.15 -13.57
N PRO A 97 -5.19 10.67 -12.89
CA PRO A 97 -5.56 11.11 -11.55
C PRO A 97 -4.46 11.02 -10.50
N ILE A 98 -3.48 10.12 -10.66
CA ILE A 98 -2.32 10.01 -9.77
C ILE A 98 -1.58 11.35 -9.64
N VAL A 99 -1.53 12.12 -10.71
CA VAL A 99 -0.86 13.44 -10.76
C VAL A 99 -1.51 14.41 -9.79
N PHE A 100 -2.84 14.52 -9.82
CA PHE A 100 -3.58 15.39 -8.92
C PHE A 100 -3.50 14.94 -7.46
N ILE A 101 -3.64 13.62 -7.21
CA ILE A 101 -3.54 13.07 -5.85
C ILE A 101 -2.12 13.31 -5.29
N SER A 102 -1.08 13.16 -6.11
CA SER A 102 0.30 13.46 -5.70
C SER A 102 0.47 14.94 -5.35
N ALA A 103 -0.09 15.86 -6.14
CA ALA A 103 -0.09 17.28 -5.82
C ALA A 103 -0.79 17.57 -4.48
N LEU A 104 -1.94 16.94 -4.23
CA LEU A 104 -2.68 17.08 -2.98
C LEU A 104 -1.87 16.55 -1.79
N ILE A 105 -1.20 15.41 -1.93
CA ILE A 105 -0.28 14.88 -0.92
C ILE A 105 0.83 15.89 -0.61
N GLY A 106 1.43 16.51 -1.64
CA GLY A 106 2.44 17.56 -1.48
C GLY A 106 1.92 18.75 -0.66
N ILE A 107 0.71 19.22 -0.96
CA ILE A 107 0.04 20.30 -0.20
C ILE A 107 -0.14 19.91 1.28
N LEU A 108 -0.68 18.71 1.53
CA LEU A 108 -0.89 18.22 2.90
C LEU A 108 0.43 18.02 3.66
N GLN A 109 1.49 17.64 2.95
CA GLN A 109 2.85 17.53 3.51
C GLN A 109 3.40 18.91 3.88
N HIS A 110 3.27 19.91 3.01
CA HIS A 110 3.74 21.29 3.24
C HIS A 110 3.07 21.91 4.48
N PHE A 111 1.76 21.76 4.61
CA PHE A 111 1.01 22.24 5.78
C PHE A 111 1.17 21.37 7.03
N ARG A 112 2.06 20.36 7.00
CA ARG A 112 2.33 19.44 8.12
C ARG A 112 1.11 18.64 8.61
N VAL A 113 0.01 18.64 7.85
CA VAL A 113 -1.18 17.84 8.17
C VAL A 113 -0.85 16.36 8.13
N LEU A 114 -0.16 15.96 7.06
CA LEU A 114 0.23 14.58 6.84
C LEU A 114 1.19 14.02 7.91
N PRO A 115 2.30 14.69 8.26
CA PRO A 115 3.17 14.27 9.35
C PRO A 115 2.46 14.13 10.69
N LEU A 116 1.49 15.02 10.97
CA LEU A 116 0.67 14.94 12.20
C LEU A 116 -0.17 13.66 12.22
N VAL A 117 -0.87 13.36 11.12
CA VAL A 117 -1.71 12.15 10.98
C VAL A 117 -0.86 10.89 11.07
N ILE A 118 0.27 10.83 10.35
CA ILE A 118 1.21 9.70 10.38
C ILE A 118 1.71 9.45 11.80
N ARG A 119 2.10 10.52 12.52
CA ARG A 119 2.57 10.43 13.90
C ARG A 119 1.48 9.92 14.85
N ALA A 120 0.26 10.44 14.73
CA ALA A 120 -0.86 10.03 15.57
C ALA A 120 -1.18 8.54 15.37
N ILE A 121 -1.39 8.11 14.12
CA ILE A 121 -1.71 6.70 13.79
C ILE A 121 -0.54 5.78 14.13
N GLY A 122 0.70 6.14 13.77
CA GLY A 122 1.88 5.34 14.04
C GLY A 122 2.14 5.15 15.54
N THR A 123 1.85 6.17 16.37
CA THR A 123 1.96 6.05 17.84
C THR A 123 0.95 5.03 18.39
N VAL A 124 -0.28 5.02 17.89
CA VAL A 124 -1.27 4.01 18.28
C VAL A 124 -0.83 2.62 17.82
N LEU A 125 -0.39 2.49 16.57
CA LEU A 125 0.06 1.21 16.01
C LEU A 125 1.27 0.63 16.74
N SER A 126 2.25 1.46 17.15
CA SER A 126 3.43 1.00 17.87
C SER A 126 3.10 0.34 19.22
N LYS A 127 2.00 0.74 19.85
CA LYS A 127 1.51 0.10 21.09
C LYS A 127 0.84 -1.25 20.85
N ILE A 128 0.32 -1.45 19.63
CA ILE A 128 -0.48 -2.63 19.27
C ILE A 128 0.39 -3.71 18.63
N ASN A 129 1.30 -3.31 17.72
CA ASN A 129 2.07 -4.26 16.93
C ASN A 129 3.36 -4.77 17.62
N GLY A 130 3.74 -4.14 18.73
CA GLY A 130 4.98 -4.47 19.44
C GLY A 130 6.27 -4.15 18.69
N MET A 131 6.17 -3.42 17.57
CA MET A 131 7.30 -2.86 16.83
C MET A 131 7.63 -1.47 17.38
N GLY A 132 8.77 -0.90 16.99
CA GLY A 132 9.14 0.45 17.37
C GLY A 132 8.23 1.52 16.74
N LYS A 133 8.26 2.72 17.30
CA LYS A 133 7.52 3.86 16.74
C LYS A 133 7.93 4.14 15.31
N LEU A 134 9.23 4.06 15.01
CA LEU A 134 9.76 4.32 13.69
C LEU A 134 9.18 3.37 12.63
N GLU A 135 9.17 2.07 12.91
CA GLU A 135 8.62 1.05 12.02
C GLU A 135 7.12 1.27 11.79
N SER A 136 6.41 1.64 12.84
CA SER A 136 4.97 1.95 12.77
C SER A 136 4.69 3.24 11.98
N PHE A 137 5.53 4.27 12.16
CA PHE A 137 5.47 5.49 11.35
C PHE A 137 5.79 5.21 9.89
N ASN A 138 6.81 4.39 9.62
CA ASN A 138 7.18 3.99 8.28
C ASN A 138 6.03 3.29 7.55
N ALA A 139 5.33 2.36 8.20
CA ALA A 139 4.19 1.66 7.61
C ALA A 139 3.05 2.63 7.22
N VAL A 140 2.69 3.55 8.12
CA VAL A 140 1.66 4.56 7.84
C VAL A 140 2.11 5.55 6.77
N SER A 141 3.37 6.01 6.85
CA SER A 141 3.95 6.93 5.89
C SER A 141 4.01 6.32 4.49
N SER A 142 4.39 5.05 4.37
CA SER A 142 4.44 4.33 3.10
C SER A 142 3.07 4.18 2.45
N LEU A 143 2.02 3.98 3.26
CA LEU A 143 0.65 3.90 2.78
C LEU A 143 0.18 5.24 2.18
N VAL A 144 0.66 6.35 2.70
CA VAL A 144 0.24 7.69 2.26
C VAL A 144 1.13 8.22 1.14
N LEU A 145 2.44 8.26 1.38
CA LEU A 145 3.42 8.86 0.45
C LEU A 145 3.83 7.89 -0.66
N GLY A 146 3.87 6.61 -0.38
CA GLY A 146 4.50 5.62 -1.22
C GLY A 146 5.96 5.33 -0.80
N GLN A 147 6.49 4.23 -1.32
CA GLN A 147 7.78 3.70 -0.87
C GLN A 147 8.95 4.64 -1.14
N SER A 148 9.00 5.26 -2.32
CA SER A 148 10.15 6.07 -2.76
C SER A 148 10.32 7.33 -1.91
N GLU A 149 9.25 8.09 -1.71
CA GLU A 149 9.24 9.30 -0.90
C GLU A 149 9.50 8.98 0.57
N ASN A 150 8.95 7.87 1.04
CA ASN A 150 9.14 7.40 2.39
C ASN A 150 10.61 7.09 2.68
N PHE A 151 11.33 6.41 1.79
CA PHE A 151 12.77 6.14 1.97
C PHE A 151 13.62 7.42 1.95
N ILE A 152 13.24 8.42 1.16
CA ILE A 152 13.93 9.72 1.16
C ILE A 152 13.78 10.39 2.54
N ALA A 153 12.59 10.32 3.16
CA ALA A 153 12.34 10.88 4.48
C ALA A 153 13.20 10.26 5.60
N TYR A 154 13.61 8.99 5.44
CA TYR A 154 14.44 8.27 6.42
C TYR A 154 15.92 8.17 6.02
N LYS A 155 16.34 8.75 4.91
CA LYS A 155 17.67 8.64 4.32
C LYS A 155 18.81 8.81 5.34
N ASP A 156 18.73 9.84 6.20
CA ASP A 156 19.77 10.22 7.13
C ASP A 156 19.96 9.22 8.29
N ILE A 157 18.96 8.40 8.53
CA ILE A 157 18.93 7.46 9.65
C ILE A 157 19.08 6.00 9.22
N LEU A 158 18.84 5.68 7.92
CA LEU A 158 18.97 4.31 7.41
C LEU A 158 20.32 3.69 7.70
N GLY A 159 21.42 4.43 7.52
CA GLY A 159 22.80 3.93 7.78
C GLY A 159 23.14 3.68 9.25
N LYS A 160 22.32 4.17 10.19
CA LYS A 160 22.51 4.01 11.64
C LYS A 160 21.64 2.91 12.24
N MET A 161 20.74 2.33 11.46
CA MET A 161 19.82 1.30 11.93
C MET A 161 20.42 -0.08 11.92
N SER A 162 19.93 -0.94 12.81
CA SER A 162 20.23 -2.36 12.75
C SER A 162 19.61 -2.99 11.49
N HIS A 163 20.26 -4.04 10.98
CA HIS A 163 19.76 -4.78 9.80
C HIS A 163 18.32 -5.25 9.94
N ASN A 164 17.92 -5.68 11.13
CA ASN A 164 16.55 -6.14 11.37
C ASN A 164 15.53 -5.00 11.25
N ARG A 165 15.83 -3.82 11.79
CA ARG A 165 14.96 -2.64 11.66
C ARG A 165 14.86 -2.19 10.20
N MET A 166 15.99 -2.11 9.50
CA MET A 166 16.04 -1.73 8.10
C MET A 166 15.24 -2.72 7.23
N TYR A 167 15.35 -4.03 7.49
CA TYR A 167 14.54 -5.05 6.82
C TYR A 167 13.05 -4.84 7.04
N THR A 168 12.62 -4.62 8.30
CA THR A 168 11.21 -4.34 8.62
C THR A 168 10.71 -3.09 7.92
N MET A 169 11.51 -2.02 7.88
CA MET A 169 11.13 -0.79 7.18
C MET A 169 11.02 -0.98 5.67
N ALA A 170 11.96 -1.71 5.07
CA ALA A 170 11.92 -2.01 3.65
C ALA A 170 10.67 -2.83 3.29
N ASP A 171 10.39 -3.88 4.04
CA ASP A 171 9.26 -4.78 3.78
C ASP A 171 7.90 -4.08 4.00
N THR A 172 7.75 -3.30 5.08
CA THR A 172 6.54 -2.51 5.30
C THR A 172 6.30 -1.47 4.22
N ALA A 173 7.36 -0.84 3.70
CA ALA A 173 7.26 0.12 2.61
C ALA A 173 6.90 -0.54 1.27
N MET A 174 7.43 -1.73 1.00
CA MET A 174 7.21 -2.45 -0.26
C MET A 174 5.88 -3.19 -0.30
N SER A 175 5.32 -3.58 0.83
CA SER A 175 4.05 -4.31 0.92
C SER A 175 2.82 -3.40 0.95
N THR A 176 2.99 -2.08 1.07
CA THR A 176 1.88 -1.12 1.07
C THR A 176 1.67 -0.50 -0.30
N VAL A 177 0.44 -0.06 -0.55
CA VAL A 177 0.05 0.67 -1.76
C VAL A 177 -0.11 2.14 -1.40
N SER A 178 0.50 3.04 -2.18
CA SER A 178 0.41 4.47 -1.94
C SER A 178 -0.99 5.02 -2.19
N MET A 179 -1.39 6.03 -1.42
CA MET A 179 -2.69 6.69 -1.54
C MET A 179 -2.91 7.29 -2.93
N SER A 180 -1.85 7.66 -3.65
CA SER A 180 -1.93 8.18 -5.02
C SER A 180 -2.52 7.18 -6.02
N ILE A 181 -2.33 5.88 -5.81
CA ILE A 181 -2.84 4.81 -6.70
C ILE A 181 -4.21 4.29 -6.24
N VAL A 182 -4.62 4.58 -5.01
CA VAL A 182 -5.90 4.10 -4.46
C VAL A 182 -7.09 4.53 -5.32
N GLY A 183 -7.09 5.78 -5.81
CA GLY A 183 -8.10 6.27 -6.75
C GLY A 183 -8.22 5.39 -7.99
N ALA A 184 -7.09 4.97 -8.56
CA ALA A 184 -7.05 4.07 -9.70
C ALA A 184 -7.72 2.71 -9.38
N TYR A 185 -7.43 2.13 -8.22
CA TYR A 185 -8.09 0.88 -7.81
C TYR A 185 -9.59 1.05 -7.58
N MET A 186 -10.03 2.19 -7.06
CA MET A 186 -11.46 2.46 -6.85
C MET A 186 -12.27 2.61 -8.14
N THR A 187 -11.63 2.95 -9.26
CA THR A 187 -12.30 2.95 -10.58
C THR A 187 -12.46 1.54 -11.17
N MET A 188 -11.64 0.59 -10.73
CA MET A 188 -11.60 -0.77 -11.28
C MET A 188 -12.29 -1.80 -10.39
N LEU A 189 -12.31 -1.57 -9.08
CA LEU A 189 -12.78 -2.50 -8.05
C LEU A 189 -13.83 -1.82 -7.17
N GLN A 190 -14.64 -2.64 -6.50
CA GLN A 190 -15.60 -2.09 -5.54
C GLN A 190 -14.87 -1.38 -4.39
N PRO A 191 -15.15 -0.09 -4.12
CA PRO A 191 -14.43 0.72 -3.14
C PRO A 191 -14.33 0.11 -1.75
N LYS A 192 -15.36 -0.62 -1.31
CA LYS A 192 -15.37 -1.29 0.00
C LYS A 192 -14.23 -2.29 0.18
N TYR A 193 -13.90 -3.04 -0.87
CA TYR A 193 -12.80 -4.00 -0.82
C TYR A 193 -11.46 -3.31 -0.90
N VAL A 194 -11.35 -2.22 -1.67
CA VAL A 194 -10.12 -1.44 -1.77
C VAL A 194 -9.76 -0.82 -0.42
N VAL A 195 -10.72 -0.16 0.25
CA VAL A 195 -10.50 0.46 1.58
C VAL A 195 -10.16 -0.59 2.63
N ALA A 196 -10.92 -1.68 2.67
CA ALA A 196 -10.64 -2.77 3.60
C ALA A 196 -9.23 -3.34 3.35
N ALA A 197 -8.89 -3.64 2.09
CA ALA A 197 -7.59 -4.19 1.73
C ALA A 197 -6.42 -3.29 2.11
N LEU A 198 -6.52 -1.97 1.94
CA LEU A 198 -5.48 -1.02 2.34
C LEU A 198 -5.11 -1.15 3.82
N ILE A 199 -6.12 -1.21 4.67
CA ILE A 199 -5.93 -1.26 6.12
C ILE A 199 -5.49 -2.65 6.56
N LEU A 200 -6.18 -3.69 6.09
CA LEU A 200 -5.89 -5.09 6.47
C LEU A 200 -4.50 -5.52 6.01
N ASN A 201 -4.07 -5.13 4.80
CA ASN A 201 -2.75 -5.45 4.27
C ASN A 201 -1.61 -4.96 5.19
N MET A 202 -1.75 -3.79 5.82
CA MET A 202 -0.76 -3.31 6.78
C MET A 202 -0.68 -4.22 8.02
N PHE A 203 -1.81 -4.73 8.51
CA PHE A 203 -1.83 -5.66 9.65
C PHE A 203 -1.27 -7.03 9.25
N SER A 204 -1.65 -7.56 8.09
CA SER A 204 -1.06 -8.79 7.53
C SER A 204 0.46 -8.70 7.43
N THR A 205 0.97 -7.56 6.95
CA THR A 205 2.42 -7.29 6.88
C THR A 205 3.07 -7.34 8.27
N PHE A 206 2.48 -6.72 9.27
CA PHE A 206 3.01 -6.79 10.65
C PHE A 206 2.99 -8.21 11.22
N ILE A 207 1.97 -9.01 10.92
CA ILE A 207 1.90 -10.41 11.34
C ILE A 207 3.04 -11.22 10.71
N VAL A 208 3.20 -11.13 9.40
CA VAL A 208 4.23 -11.84 8.65
C VAL A 208 5.62 -11.43 9.11
N LEU A 209 5.90 -10.13 9.25
CA LEU A 209 7.18 -9.61 9.75
C LEU A 209 7.48 -10.05 11.19
N SER A 210 6.47 -10.11 12.05
CA SER A 210 6.65 -10.61 13.42
C SER A 210 7.10 -12.08 13.49
N ILE A 211 6.89 -12.83 12.40
CA ILE A 211 7.32 -14.23 12.27
C ILE A 211 8.65 -14.32 11.51
N ILE A 212 8.80 -13.62 10.37
CA ILE A 212 9.98 -13.72 9.51
C ILE A 212 11.19 -13.04 10.12
N ASN A 213 11.01 -11.84 10.69
CA ASN A 213 12.09 -11.00 11.22
C ASN A 213 11.79 -10.55 12.66
N PRO A 214 11.69 -11.49 13.61
CA PRO A 214 11.43 -11.16 15.01
C PRO A 214 12.67 -10.53 15.65
N TYR A 215 12.51 -9.37 16.29
CA TYR A 215 13.56 -8.69 17.07
C TYR A 215 12.93 -7.87 18.21
N LYS A 216 13.75 -7.49 19.18
CA LYS A 216 13.36 -6.57 20.25
C LYS A 216 13.86 -5.17 19.92
N VAL A 217 12.99 -4.20 20.08
CA VAL A 217 13.39 -2.77 19.96
C VAL A 217 14.03 -2.38 21.28
N GLU A 218 15.36 -2.19 21.28
CA GLU A 218 16.15 -1.91 22.50
C GLU A 218 16.17 -0.41 22.83
N GLN A 219 16.05 0.46 21.86
CA GLN A 219 15.96 1.92 22.04
C GLN A 219 14.94 2.53 21.10
N GLU A 220 14.03 3.34 21.65
CA GLU A 220 13.19 4.24 20.87
C GLU A 220 14.00 5.52 20.64
N ASP A 221 14.57 5.65 19.46
CA ASP A 221 15.16 6.92 19.04
C ASP A 221 14.03 7.94 18.85
N ASP A 222 14.22 9.12 19.41
CA ASP A 222 13.31 10.27 19.23
C ASP A 222 13.55 10.84 17.81
N LEU A 223 13.04 10.11 16.81
CA LEU A 223 13.31 10.38 15.41
C LEU A 223 12.34 11.46 14.93
N GLN A 224 12.87 12.65 14.76
CA GLN A 224 12.19 13.70 14.01
C GLN A 224 12.23 13.32 12.53
N LEU A 225 11.04 13.02 11.97
CA LEU A 225 10.85 12.95 10.54
C LEU A 225 11.21 14.32 9.95
N LYS A 226 12.36 14.40 9.28
CA LYS A 226 12.71 15.59 8.52
C LYS A 226 11.75 15.70 7.34
N SER A 227 11.19 16.88 7.15
CA SER A 227 10.47 17.18 5.92
C SER A 227 11.44 17.08 4.75
N THR A 228 11.09 16.33 3.74
CA THR A 228 11.91 16.11 2.53
C THR A 228 12.17 17.42 1.76
N HIS A 229 11.37 18.44 2.05
CA HIS A 229 11.33 19.73 1.34
C HIS A 229 11.58 20.93 2.26
N GLU A 230 12.43 20.75 3.31
CA GLU A 230 12.81 21.88 4.16
C GLU A 230 13.61 22.90 3.35
N GLY A 231 13.09 24.13 3.30
CA GLY A 231 13.72 25.25 2.62
C GLY A 231 13.24 25.52 1.17
N GLN A 232 12.36 24.66 0.63
CA GLN A 232 11.77 24.89 -0.69
C GLN A 232 10.55 25.82 -0.60
N SER A 233 10.32 26.58 -1.69
CA SER A 233 9.09 27.35 -1.84
C SER A 233 7.89 26.44 -2.07
N PHE A 234 6.69 26.92 -1.73
CA PHE A 234 5.45 26.15 -1.93
C PHE A 234 5.26 25.68 -3.39
N PHE A 235 5.48 26.58 -4.36
CA PHE A 235 5.29 26.25 -5.77
C PHE A 235 6.36 25.31 -6.32
N GLU A 236 7.59 25.41 -5.84
CA GLU A 236 8.67 24.50 -6.19
C GLU A 236 8.36 23.07 -5.72
N MET A 237 8.03 22.91 -4.46
CA MET A 237 7.59 21.64 -3.89
C MET A 237 6.37 21.08 -4.64
N LEU A 238 5.34 21.91 -4.90
CA LEU A 238 4.15 21.49 -5.62
C LEU A 238 4.47 20.99 -7.03
N GLY A 239 5.36 21.69 -7.75
CA GLY A 239 5.83 21.28 -9.07
C GLY A 239 6.54 19.91 -9.04
N GLU A 240 7.37 19.65 -8.03
CA GLU A 240 8.03 18.36 -7.86
C GLU A 240 7.03 17.21 -7.64
N TYR A 241 6.01 17.40 -6.78
CA TYR A 241 4.97 16.40 -6.55
C TYR A 241 4.13 16.11 -7.80
N ILE A 242 3.79 17.15 -8.59
CA ILE A 242 3.07 17.00 -9.85
C ILE A 242 3.90 16.16 -10.84
N ILE A 243 5.19 16.49 -11.02
CA ILE A 243 6.09 15.76 -11.91
C ILE A 243 6.31 14.31 -11.42
N ALA A 244 6.49 14.12 -10.12
CA ALA A 244 6.63 12.80 -9.53
C ALA A 244 5.38 11.94 -9.79
N GLY A 245 4.17 12.49 -9.58
CA GLY A 245 2.92 11.80 -9.87
C GLY A 245 2.79 11.39 -11.34
N PHE A 246 3.19 12.27 -12.27
CA PHE A 246 3.16 11.95 -13.69
C PHE A 246 4.18 10.85 -14.06
N ARG A 247 5.38 10.89 -13.48
CA ARG A 247 6.37 9.80 -13.65
C ARG A 247 5.83 8.46 -13.15
N VAL A 248 5.16 8.43 -12.00
CA VAL A 248 4.53 7.20 -11.49
C VAL A 248 3.48 6.69 -12.47
N ALA A 249 2.61 7.55 -13.01
CA ALA A 249 1.61 7.17 -14.00
C ALA A 249 2.23 6.51 -15.24
N ILE A 250 3.30 7.09 -15.79
CA ILE A 250 4.03 6.53 -16.94
C ILE A 250 4.71 5.21 -16.60
N ILE A 251 5.36 5.11 -15.44
CA ILE A 251 6.03 3.87 -15.00
C ILE A 251 5.02 2.74 -14.86
N VAL A 252 3.88 3.02 -14.23
CA VAL A 252 2.80 2.02 -14.07
C VAL A 252 2.26 1.58 -15.44
N ALA A 253 2.03 2.52 -16.37
CA ALA A 253 1.61 2.19 -17.73
C ALA A 253 2.62 1.28 -18.43
N ALA A 254 3.91 1.63 -18.40
CA ALA A 254 4.97 0.86 -19.02
C ALA A 254 5.10 -0.56 -18.43
N MET A 255 5.03 -0.68 -17.09
CA MET A 255 5.07 -1.96 -16.40
C MET A 255 3.87 -2.84 -16.76
N LEU A 256 2.67 -2.29 -16.79
CA LEU A 256 1.49 -3.03 -17.19
C LEU A 256 1.56 -3.52 -18.63
N ILE A 257 2.01 -2.68 -19.57
CA ILE A 257 2.20 -3.10 -20.96
C ILE A 257 3.18 -4.27 -21.02
N GLY A 258 4.33 -4.16 -20.36
CA GLY A 258 5.35 -5.19 -20.36
C GLY A 258 4.86 -6.51 -19.73
N PHE A 259 4.31 -6.45 -18.52
CA PHE A 259 3.86 -7.65 -17.80
C PHE A 259 2.66 -8.32 -18.46
N ILE A 260 1.68 -7.57 -18.95
CA ILE A 260 0.53 -8.17 -19.65
C ILE A 260 0.98 -8.86 -20.93
N ALA A 261 1.90 -8.24 -21.70
CA ALA A 261 2.46 -8.86 -22.88
C ALA A 261 3.24 -10.14 -22.55
N LEU A 262 4.08 -10.12 -21.50
CA LEU A 262 4.82 -11.31 -21.03
C LEU A 262 3.88 -12.42 -20.58
N ILE A 263 2.87 -12.12 -19.78
CA ILE A 263 1.87 -13.10 -19.33
C ILE A 263 1.13 -13.71 -20.53
N SER A 264 0.78 -12.88 -21.51
CA SER A 264 0.13 -13.35 -22.75
C SER A 264 1.04 -14.32 -23.52
N ALA A 265 2.32 -13.98 -23.68
CA ALA A 265 3.31 -14.85 -24.33
C ALA A 265 3.52 -16.18 -23.57
N ILE A 266 3.63 -16.12 -22.23
CA ILE A 266 3.77 -17.30 -21.38
C ILE A 266 2.52 -18.17 -21.48
N ASN A 267 1.32 -17.59 -21.45
CA ASN A 267 0.08 -18.32 -21.60
C ASN A 267 -0.01 -19.04 -22.95
N ALA A 268 0.37 -18.36 -24.04
CA ALA A 268 0.41 -18.97 -25.37
C ALA A 268 1.38 -20.15 -25.42
N LEU A 269 2.56 -20.01 -24.84
CA LEU A 269 3.58 -21.05 -24.77
C LEU A 269 3.09 -22.27 -23.96
N PHE A 270 2.52 -22.03 -22.78
CA PHE A 270 1.95 -23.09 -21.93
C PHE A 270 0.79 -23.81 -22.61
N THR A 271 -0.11 -23.05 -23.25
CA THR A 271 -1.24 -23.63 -23.97
C THR A 271 -0.76 -24.50 -25.15
N SER A 272 0.30 -24.08 -25.85
CA SER A 272 0.89 -24.83 -26.96
C SER A 272 1.54 -26.16 -26.51
N ILE A 273 2.17 -26.19 -25.32
CA ILE A 273 2.91 -27.35 -24.81
C ILE A 273 2.01 -28.27 -23.98
N PHE A 274 1.18 -27.72 -23.12
CA PHE A 274 0.44 -28.44 -22.08
C PHE A 274 -1.09 -28.45 -22.31
N GLY A 275 -1.59 -27.72 -23.31
CA GLY A 275 -3.04 -27.57 -23.53
C GLY A 275 -3.78 -26.69 -22.52
N ILE A 276 -3.07 -26.10 -21.55
CA ILE A 276 -3.64 -25.22 -20.50
C ILE A 276 -2.77 -23.99 -20.34
N SER A 277 -3.37 -22.82 -20.10
CA SER A 277 -2.62 -21.58 -19.87
C SER A 277 -1.89 -21.60 -18.53
N PHE A 278 -0.77 -20.86 -18.42
CA PHE A 278 -0.05 -20.69 -17.15
C PHE A 278 -0.94 -20.12 -16.03
N GLN A 279 -1.77 -19.14 -16.37
CA GLN A 279 -2.78 -18.61 -15.45
C GLN A 279 -3.82 -19.67 -15.03
N GLY A 280 -4.19 -20.57 -15.93
CA GLY A 280 -5.05 -21.71 -15.62
C GLY A 280 -4.41 -22.66 -14.62
N VAL A 281 -3.12 -22.96 -14.76
CA VAL A 281 -2.37 -23.80 -13.80
C VAL A 281 -2.36 -23.13 -12.41
N LEU A 282 -2.06 -21.83 -12.36
CA LEU A 282 -2.11 -21.08 -11.10
C LEU A 282 -3.53 -21.04 -10.50
N GLY A 283 -4.56 -20.89 -11.35
CA GLY A 283 -5.96 -20.96 -10.93
C GLY A 283 -6.29 -22.27 -10.20
N TYR A 284 -5.82 -23.40 -10.72
CA TYR A 284 -6.00 -24.70 -10.04
C TYR A 284 -5.23 -24.82 -8.73
N LEU A 285 -4.11 -24.14 -8.59
CA LEU A 285 -3.32 -24.14 -7.37
C LEU A 285 -3.99 -23.33 -6.23
N PHE A 286 -4.73 -22.28 -6.59
CA PHE A 286 -5.33 -21.34 -5.63
C PHE A 286 -6.84 -21.51 -5.44
N TYR A 287 -7.50 -22.38 -6.22
CA TYR A 287 -8.92 -22.70 -6.12
C TYR A 287 -9.19 -23.73 -5.02
#